data_066c188f61f0a334e5bdac940876f65b
#
_entry.id   066c188f61f0a334e5bdac940876f65b
#
_cell.length_a   1.000
_cell.length_b   1.000
_cell.length_c   1.000
_cell.angle_alpha   90.00
_cell.angle_beta   90.00
_cell.angle_gamma   90.00
#
_symmetry.space_group_name_H-M   'P 1'
#
loop_
_entity.id
_entity.type
_entity.pdbx_description
1 polymer ?
#
loop_
_entity_poly.entity_id
_entity_poly.type
_entity_poly.pdbx_seq_one_letter_code
_entity_poly.pdbx_strand_id
1 'polypeptide(L)'
;RPLSEIDAAASALIGQLAAVKPAAANELETLRHRYLTRQLESMRARVSMLSGAKLTFDEESQALYDAVAPVHRESEFQATLDELNTLLPGKGSLIDRYDAFRNAFQIPSDRLGRVFDLAIAECRSRTLQHATLPSGESFTVEYVRNKSWSGYNWYQGIYRSLIQVNVDLAINIDRAIDLACHEGYPGHHVYNALLEKNLMRDRGWVEVSVYALFSPQSLIAEGTANYGIEVAFSEQERLAFERSVLFPAAGLDAARVEEYYRIQKAVDRLSYAGNEAARRYLNGEIDRSAAAAWLTRFAMMSPKRAEQRTRFMDDYRSYVINYNLGKDLVKQYIEARCGTDGNAHERWSEFIALLASPRLPSDLKQ
;
A
#
# COMPACT_ATOMS: atom_id res chain seq x y z
N ARG A 1 -11.07 15.15 -23.07
CA ARG A 1 -11.13 14.44 -24.38
C ARG A 1 -12.13 13.30 -24.30
N PRO A 2 -12.84 12.98 -25.38
CA PRO A 2 -13.67 11.76 -25.48
C PRO A 2 -12.84 10.50 -25.26
N LEU A 3 -13.45 9.46 -24.67
CA LEU A 3 -12.77 8.19 -24.40
C LEU A 3 -12.20 7.54 -25.67
N SER A 4 -12.91 7.64 -26.79
CA SER A 4 -12.44 7.13 -28.09
C SER A 4 -11.17 7.80 -28.61
N GLU A 5 -11.02 9.11 -28.38
CA GLU A 5 -9.78 9.83 -28.74
C GLU A 5 -8.61 9.42 -27.86
N ILE A 6 -8.86 9.18 -26.56
CA ILE A 6 -7.82 8.71 -25.64
C ILE A 6 -7.36 7.31 -26.04
N ASP A 7 -8.30 6.39 -26.36
CA ASP A 7 -7.94 5.03 -26.81
C ASP A 7 -7.16 5.05 -28.12
N ALA A 8 -7.60 5.85 -29.09
CA ALA A 8 -6.89 5.98 -30.39
C ALA A 8 -5.48 6.52 -30.20
N ALA A 9 -5.30 7.56 -29.37
CA ALA A 9 -4.00 8.13 -29.07
C ALA A 9 -3.07 7.14 -28.36
N ALA A 10 -3.57 6.42 -27.36
CA ALA A 10 -2.82 5.39 -26.66
C ALA A 10 -2.42 4.24 -27.59
N SER A 11 -3.34 3.79 -28.45
CA SER A 11 -3.07 2.75 -29.45
C SER A 11 -1.98 3.18 -30.44
N ALA A 12 -2.04 4.42 -30.94
CA ALA A 12 -1.02 4.96 -31.85
C ALA A 12 0.36 5.02 -31.18
N LEU A 13 0.43 5.44 -29.90
CA LEU A 13 1.67 5.48 -29.14
C LEU A 13 2.25 4.08 -28.87
N ILE A 14 1.42 3.09 -28.59
CA ILE A 14 1.87 1.68 -28.47
C ILE A 14 2.48 1.20 -29.79
N GLY A 15 1.85 1.53 -30.92
CA GLY A 15 2.40 1.20 -32.24
C GLY A 15 3.75 1.88 -32.50
N GLN A 16 3.94 3.12 -32.09
CA GLN A 16 5.22 3.83 -32.17
C GLN A 16 6.27 3.20 -31.26
N LEU A 17 5.93 2.87 -30.00
CA LEU A 17 6.82 2.19 -29.07
C LEU A 17 7.29 0.83 -29.59
N ALA A 18 6.43 0.06 -30.25
CA ALA A 18 6.79 -1.24 -30.83
C ALA A 18 7.90 -1.12 -31.89
N ALA A 19 8.05 0.02 -32.55
CA ALA A 19 9.13 0.29 -33.49
C ALA A 19 10.44 0.72 -32.81
N VAL A 20 10.42 1.11 -31.56
CA VAL A 20 11.60 1.52 -30.77
C VAL A 20 12.30 0.27 -30.23
N LYS A 21 13.58 0.15 -30.49
CA LYS A 21 14.41 -0.93 -29.94
C LYS A 21 15.36 -0.31 -28.92
N PRO A 22 15.12 -0.46 -27.60
CA PRO A 22 16.08 -0.02 -26.59
C PRO A 22 17.44 -0.70 -26.80
N ALA A 23 18.52 -0.01 -26.50
CA ALA A 23 19.84 -0.61 -26.53
C ALA A 23 19.90 -1.74 -25.48
N ALA A 24 20.20 -2.97 -25.88
CA ALA A 24 20.20 -4.14 -24.98
C ALA A 24 21.16 -3.99 -23.78
N ALA A 25 22.19 -3.14 -23.90
CA ALA A 25 23.13 -2.84 -22.82
C ALA A 25 22.60 -1.80 -21.82
N ASN A 26 21.46 -1.15 -22.08
CA ASN A 26 20.88 -0.14 -21.19
C ASN A 26 19.60 -0.70 -20.52
N GLU A 27 19.78 -1.32 -19.38
CA GLU A 27 18.67 -1.90 -18.60
C GLU A 27 17.58 -0.86 -18.30
N LEU A 28 17.95 0.37 -17.94
CA LEU A 28 17.01 1.40 -17.57
C LEU A 28 16.13 1.87 -18.76
N GLU A 29 16.69 1.94 -19.97
CA GLU A 29 15.90 2.23 -21.18
C GLU A 29 14.95 1.09 -21.52
N THR A 30 15.39 -0.14 -21.32
CA THR A 30 14.55 -1.34 -21.51
C THR A 30 13.38 -1.35 -20.52
N LEU A 31 13.63 -1.03 -19.25
CA LEU A 31 12.60 -0.86 -18.23
C LEU A 31 11.63 0.25 -18.61
N ARG A 32 12.12 1.41 -19.01
CA ARG A 32 11.29 2.54 -19.45
C ARG A 32 10.38 2.16 -20.63
N HIS A 33 10.92 1.48 -21.62
CA HIS A 33 10.14 1.06 -22.79
C HIS A 33 8.98 0.13 -22.38
N ARG A 34 9.24 -0.86 -21.53
CA ARG A 34 8.20 -1.76 -21.00
C ARG A 34 7.21 -1.01 -20.13
N TYR A 35 7.68 -0.13 -19.25
CA TYR A 35 6.85 0.71 -18.40
C TYR A 35 5.86 1.54 -19.24
N LEU A 36 6.34 2.27 -20.24
CA LEU A 36 5.48 3.09 -21.11
C LEU A 36 4.44 2.24 -21.84
N THR A 37 4.84 1.09 -22.38
CA THR A 37 3.93 0.17 -23.06
C THR A 37 2.81 -0.29 -22.11
N ARG A 38 3.16 -0.77 -20.91
CA ARG A 38 2.17 -1.26 -19.93
C ARG A 38 1.29 -0.15 -19.37
N GLN A 39 1.81 1.07 -19.18
CA GLN A 39 1.01 2.23 -18.79
C GLN A 39 -0.05 2.57 -19.84
N LEU A 40 0.29 2.54 -21.11
CA LEU A 40 -0.66 2.80 -22.21
C LEU A 40 -1.68 1.66 -22.35
N GLU A 41 -1.28 0.41 -22.20
CA GLU A 41 -2.18 -0.74 -22.19
C GLU A 41 -3.19 -0.67 -21.05
N SER A 42 -2.76 -0.33 -19.83
CA SER A 42 -3.65 -0.16 -18.68
C SER A 42 -4.60 1.03 -18.87
N MET A 43 -4.13 2.13 -19.48
CA MET A 43 -4.98 3.25 -19.85
C MET A 43 -6.09 2.83 -20.81
N ARG A 44 -5.78 2.04 -21.84
CA ARG A 44 -6.76 1.49 -22.79
C ARG A 44 -7.76 0.55 -22.11
N ALA A 45 -7.27 -0.32 -21.22
CA ALA A 45 -8.15 -1.17 -20.41
C ALA A 45 -9.13 -0.32 -19.57
N ARG A 46 -8.63 0.74 -18.92
CA ARG A 46 -9.48 1.65 -18.14
C ARG A 46 -10.51 2.38 -19.03
N VAL A 47 -10.11 2.85 -20.21
CA VAL A 47 -11.03 3.46 -21.18
C VAL A 47 -12.10 2.47 -21.61
N SER A 48 -11.75 1.23 -21.91
CA SER A 48 -12.69 0.16 -22.27
C SER A 48 -13.71 -0.08 -21.15
N MET A 49 -13.27 -0.16 -19.89
CA MET A 49 -14.16 -0.30 -18.72
C MET A 49 -15.11 0.90 -18.59
N LEU A 50 -14.61 2.12 -18.75
CA LEU A 50 -15.43 3.35 -18.71
C LEU A 50 -16.43 3.41 -19.88
N SER A 51 -16.15 2.72 -20.98
CA SER A 51 -17.02 2.56 -22.14
C SER A 51 -18.01 1.40 -22.00
N GLY A 52 -18.04 0.71 -20.85
CA GLY A 52 -19.01 -0.32 -20.52
C GLY A 52 -18.51 -1.76 -20.61
N ALA A 53 -17.24 -2.00 -20.92
CA ALA A 53 -16.67 -3.34 -20.88
C ALA A 53 -16.68 -3.88 -19.44
N LYS A 54 -17.08 -5.14 -19.29
CA LYS A 54 -17.11 -5.84 -18.01
C LYS A 54 -15.93 -6.82 -17.99
N LEU A 55 -15.04 -6.63 -17.03
CA LEU A 55 -13.94 -7.54 -16.72
C LEU A 55 -14.23 -8.21 -15.38
N THR A 56 -13.83 -9.46 -15.24
CA THR A 56 -13.74 -10.11 -13.93
C THR A 56 -12.67 -9.41 -13.10
N PHE A 57 -12.70 -9.63 -11.79
CA PHE A 57 -11.71 -9.06 -10.87
C PHE A 57 -10.27 -9.38 -11.29
N ASP A 58 -10.00 -10.61 -11.71
CA ASP A 58 -8.65 -11.03 -12.09
C ASP A 58 -8.24 -10.48 -13.47
N GLU A 59 -9.15 -10.42 -14.45
CA GLU A 59 -8.89 -9.75 -15.74
C GLU A 59 -8.62 -8.27 -15.56
N GLU A 60 -9.40 -7.58 -14.72
CA GLU A 60 -9.19 -6.18 -14.38
C GLU A 60 -7.84 -5.97 -13.68
N SER A 61 -7.51 -6.82 -12.71
CA SER A 61 -6.24 -6.77 -11.98
C SER A 61 -5.04 -6.92 -12.91
N GLN A 62 -5.08 -7.92 -13.80
CA GLN A 62 -4.02 -8.12 -14.78
C GLN A 62 -3.90 -6.96 -15.77
N ALA A 63 -5.03 -6.44 -16.25
CA ALA A 63 -5.03 -5.37 -17.25
C ALA A 63 -4.56 -4.03 -16.68
N LEU A 64 -4.94 -3.70 -15.44
CA LEU A 64 -4.61 -2.41 -14.82
C LEU A 64 -3.29 -2.45 -14.04
N TYR A 65 -3.01 -3.54 -13.32
CA TYR A 65 -1.90 -3.57 -12.35
C TYR A 65 -0.80 -4.57 -12.70
N ASP A 66 -0.89 -5.22 -13.87
CA ASP A 66 0.11 -6.21 -14.31
C ASP A 66 0.33 -7.37 -13.31
N ALA A 67 -0.70 -7.70 -12.55
CA ALA A 67 -0.66 -8.71 -11.51
C ALA A 67 -2.05 -9.26 -11.21
N VAL A 68 -2.10 -10.50 -10.70
CA VAL A 68 -3.32 -11.15 -10.21
C VAL A 68 -3.03 -11.70 -8.82
N ALA A 69 -3.93 -11.42 -7.87
CA ALA A 69 -3.81 -11.95 -6.51
C ALA A 69 -4.12 -13.45 -6.48
N PRO A 70 -3.40 -14.24 -5.65
CA PRO A 70 -3.71 -15.65 -5.46
C PRO A 70 -5.13 -15.81 -4.93
N VAL A 71 -5.73 -16.97 -5.23
CA VAL A 71 -7.06 -17.36 -4.72
C VAL A 71 -6.90 -18.09 -3.40
N HIS A 72 -7.63 -17.67 -2.38
CA HIS A 72 -7.62 -18.26 -1.06
C HIS A 72 -8.99 -18.85 -0.69
N ARG A 73 -8.98 -20.01 -0.05
CA ARG A 73 -10.19 -20.69 0.43
C ARG A 73 -10.52 -20.25 1.86
N GLU A 74 -11.78 -20.32 2.23
CA GLU A 74 -12.23 -20.05 3.62
C GLU A 74 -11.45 -20.84 4.67
N SER A 75 -11.13 -22.11 4.37
CA SER A 75 -10.38 -22.98 5.26
C SER A 75 -8.97 -22.48 5.62
N GLU A 76 -8.36 -21.69 4.72
CA GLU A 76 -7.02 -21.11 4.95
C GLU A 76 -7.07 -20.00 6.00
N PHE A 77 -8.17 -19.26 6.06
CA PHE A 77 -8.39 -18.23 7.08
C PHE A 77 -8.82 -18.83 8.42
N GLN A 78 -9.51 -19.98 8.40
CA GLN A 78 -10.07 -20.56 9.61
C GLN A 78 -9.01 -20.90 10.67
N ALA A 79 -7.87 -21.45 10.28
CA ALA A 79 -6.77 -21.75 11.19
C ALA A 79 -6.27 -20.51 11.95
N THR A 80 -6.19 -19.37 11.26
CA THR A 80 -5.82 -18.09 11.87
C THR A 80 -6.91 -17.56 12.81
N LEU A 81 -8.18 -17.74 12.44
CA LEU A 81 -9.31 -17.36 13.31
C LEU A 81 -9.34 -18.22 14.59
N ASP A 82 -9.02 -19.50 14.49
CA ASP A 82 -8.95 -20.41 15.66
C ASP A 82 -7.79 -20.01 16.60
N GLU A 83 -6.64 -19.62 16.05
CA GLU A 83 -5.53 -19.04 16.82
C GLU A 83 -5.96 -17.75 17.51
N LEU A 84 -6.57 -16.80 16.77
CA LEU A 84 -7.08 -15.56 17.33
C LEU A 84 -8.12 -15.80 18.44
N ASN A 85 -8.97 -16.81 18.27
CA ASN A 85 -9.93 -17.20 19.30
C ASN A 85 -9.25 -17.65 20.60
N THR A 86 -8.07 -18.27 20.49
CA THR A 86 -7.24 -18.67 21.64
C THR A 86 -6.51 -17.46 22.25
N LEU A 87 -5.99 -16.55 21.41
CA LEU A 87 -5.27 -15.35 21.85
C LEU A 87 -6.18 -14.30 22.50
N LEU A 88 -7.47 -14.31 22.15
CA LEU A 88 -8.49 -13.39 22.65
C LEU A 88 -9.56 -14.17 23.41
N PRO A 89 -9.27 -14.73 24.61
CA PRO A 89 -10.26 -15.47 25.37
C PRO A 89 -11.36 -14.56 25.88
N GLY A 90 -12.56 -15.10 26.10
CA GLY A 90 -13.67 -14.37 26.67
C GLY A 90 -15.04 -14.78 26.13
N LYS A 91 -16.08 -14.05 26.49
CA LYS A 91 -17.45 -14.26 26.04
C LYS A 91 -17.74 -13.38 24.83
N GLY A 92 -18.69 -13.77 23.99
CA GLY A 92 -19.09 -13.05 22.79
C GLY A 92 -18.39 -13.56 21.52
N SER A 93 -18.68 -12.94 20.39
CA SER A 93 -18.06 -13.27 19.12
C SER A 93 -16.57 -12.89 19.10
N LEU A 94 -15.78 -13.54 18.24
CA LEU A 94 -14.36 -13.21 18.10
C LEU A 94 -14.16 -11.74 17.70
N ILE A 95 -15.00 -11.21 16.82
CA ILE A 95 -14.92 -9.81 16.39
C ILE A 95 -15.21 -8.84 17.53
N ASP A 96 -16.20 -9.12 18.39
CA ASP A 96 -16.50 -8.25 19.54
C ASP A 96 -15.32 -8.21 20.52
N ARG A 97 -14.68 -9.36 20.76
CA ARG A 97 -13.49 -9.45 21.63
C ARG A 97 -12.28 -8.73 21.01
N TYR A 98 -12.10 -8.87 19.70
CA TYR A 98 -11.04 -8.16 18.99
C TYR A 98 -11.28 -6.65 18.98
N ASP A 99 -12.51 -6.18 18.73
CA ASP A 99 -12.84 -4.75 18.78
C ASP A 99 -12.66 -4.20 20.22
N ALA A 100 -13.09 -4.93 21.23
CA ALA A 100 -12.86 -4.55 22.64
C ALA A 100 -11.35 -4.46 22.96
N PHE A 101 -10.57 -5.44 22.47
CA PHE A 101 -9.11 -5.42 22.60
C PHE A 101 -8.50 -4.20 21.92
N ARG A 102 -8.81 -3.95 20.64
CA ARG A 102 -8.28 -2.82 19.89
C ARG A 102 -8.66 -1.47 20.46
N ASN A 103 -9.86 -1.33 21.02
CA ASN A 103 -10.32 -0.10 21.63
C ASN A 103 -9.43 0.36 22.80
N ALA A 104 -8.75 -0.57 23.47
CA ALA A 104 -7.79 -0.24 24.53
C ALA A 104 -6.48 0.38 24.01
N PHE A 105 -6.25 0.36 22.70
CA PHE A 105 -5.03 0.86 22.04
C PHE A 105 -5.31 2.01 21.07
N GLN A 106 -6.44 2.66 21.21
CA GLN A 106 -6.76 3.87 20.44
C GLN A 106 -5.95 5.05 20.93
N ILE A 107 -5.42 5.83 20.01
CA ILE A 107 -4.75 7.09 20.32
C ILE A 107 -5.83 8.12 20.69
N PRO A 108 -5.78 8.73 21.88
CA PRO A 108 -6.66 9.82 22.23
C PRO A 108 -6.54 10.97 21.22
N SER A 109 -7.67 11.58 20.85
CA SER A 109 -7.71 12.61 19.79
C SER A 109 -6.84 13.84 20.10
N ASP A 110 -6.71 14.20 21.36
CA ASP A 110 -5.87 15.31 21.86
C ASP A 110 -4.36 14.98 21.80
N ARG A 111 -4.00 13.71 21.66
CA ARG A 111 -2.61 13.23 21.55
C ARG A 111 -2.21 12.82 20.14
N LEU A 112 -3.17 12.75 19.22
CA LEU A 112 -2.98 12.21 17.87
C LEU A 112 -1.84 12.94 17.13
N GLY A 113 -1.86 14.29 17.10
CA GLY A 113 -0.84 15.09 16.44
C GLY A 113 0.56 14.78 16.97
N ARG A 114 0.73 14.78 18.31
CA ARG A 114 2.03 14.47 18.93
C ARG A 114 2.54 13.07 18.60
N VAL A 115 1.65 12.08 18.61
CA VAL A 115 2.04 10.69 18.30
C VAL A 115 2.48 10.57 16.84
N PHE A 116 1.76 11.20 15.91
CA PHE A 116 2.14 11.24 14.51
C PHE A 116 3.46 11.98 14.26
N ASP A 117 3.68 13.13 14.90
CA ASP A 117 4.93 13.88 14.77
C ASP A 117 6.14 13.05 15.21
N LEU A 118 6.03 12.30 16.31
CA LEU A 118 7.08 11.41 16.79
C LEU A 118 7.32 10.24 15.82
N ALA A 119 6.26 9.63 15.30
CA ALA A 119 6.37 8.56 14.31
C ALA A 119 7.03 9.06 13.01
N ILE A 120 6.61 10.20 12.49
CA ILE A 120 7.16 10.82 11.27
C ILE A 120 8.64 11.16 11.47
N ALA A 121 9.01 11.77 12.61
CA ALA A 121 10.39 12.11 12.90
C ALA A 121 11.31 10.89 12.93
N GLU A 122 10.85 9.79 13.52
CA GLU A 122 11.61 8.55 13.56
C GLU A 122 11.71 7.89 12.18
N CYS A 123 10.59 7.75 11.45
CA CYS A 123 10.59 7.22 10.07
C CYS A 123 11.54 8.02 9.18
N ARG A 124 11.54 9.36 9.29
CA ARG A 124 12.44 10.25 8.55
C ARG A 124 13.90 10.04 8.95
N SER A 125 14.19 10.02 10.26
CA SER A 125 15.54 9.80 10.78
C SER A 125 16.15 8.51 10.25
N ARG A 126 15.39 7.41 10.29
CA ARG A 126 15.84 6.11 9.76
C ARG A 126 16.05 6.14 8.25
N THR A 127 15.15 6.76 7.51
CA THR A 127 15.30 6.90 6.06
C THR A 127 16.55 7.65 5.67
N LEU A 128 16.86 8.77 6.35
CA LEU A 128 18.04 9.59 6.07
C LEU A 128 19.39 8.94 6.41
N GLN A 129 19.39 7.88 7.22
CA GLN A 129 20.61 7.08 7.46
C GLN A 129 21.02 6.24 6.24
N HIS A 130 20.07 5.97 5.32
CA HIS A 130 20.25 5.07 4.19
C HIS A 130 19.98 5.71 2.83
N ALA A 131 19.23 6.80 2.79
CA ALA A 131 18.79 7.47 1.56
C ALA A 131 19.18 8.95 1.55
N THR A 132 19.74 9.40 0.42
CA THR A 132 19.91 10.83 0.17
C THR A 132 18.67 11.36 -0.52
N LEU A 133 17.90 12.18 0.18
CA LEU A 133 16.71 12.80 -0.36
C LEU A 133 17.04 14.15 -1.03
N PRO A 134 16.19 14.59 -2.00
CA PRO A 134 16.36 15.90 -2.63
C PRO A 134 16.32 17.04 -1.62
N SER A 135 17.15 18.06 -1.83
CA SER A 135 17.15 19.23 -0.95
C SER A 135 15.81 19.96 -0.96
N GLY A 136 15.32 20.31 0.22
CA GLY A 136 14.04 21.02 0.39
C GLY A 136 12.80 20.13 0.33
N GLU A 137 12.99 18.79 0.33
CA GLU A 137 11.87 17.86 0.46
C GLU A 137 11.12 18.09 1.78
N SER A 138 9.81 18.02 1.71
CA SER A 138 8.96 18.18 2.89
C SER A 138 7.53 17.77 2.62
N PHE A 139 6.77 17.53 3.70
CA PHE A 139 5.33 17.42 3.61
C PHE A 139 4.63 18.08 4.80
N THR A 140 3.34 18.33 4.62
CA THR A 140 2.42 18.75 5.70
C THR A 140 1.38 17.66 5.94
N VAL A 141 0.87 17.58 7.17
CA VAL A 141 -0.19 16.63 7.54
C VAL A 141 -1.46 17.40 7.85
N GLU A 142 -2.57 16.93 7.28
CA GLU A 142 -3.92 17.41 7.57
C GLU A 142 -4.81 16.27 8.05
N TYR A 143 -5.66 16.55 9.05
CA TYR A 143 -6.67 15.61 9.52
C TYR A 143 -8.00 15.95 8.85
N VAL A 144 -8.55 14.95 8.12
CA VAL A 144 -9.76 15.11 7.30
C VAL A 144 -10.84 14.12 7.71
N ARG A 145 -12.06 14.34 7.22
CA ARG A 145 -13.24 13.49 7.44
C ARG A 145 -13.98 13.21 6.13
N ASN A 146 -14.92 12.27 6.17
CA ASN A 146 -15.80 11.91 5.05
C ASN A 146 -15.03 11.38 3.84
N LYS A 147 -14.05 10.49 4.10
CA LYS A 147 -13.27 9.81 3.06
C LYS A 147 -13.46 8.30 3.11
N SER A 148 -13.37 7.64 1.95
CA SER A 148 -13.40 6.17 1.86
C SER A 148 -12.06 5.52 2.22
N TRP A 149 -10.97 6.28 2.21
CA TRP A 149 -9.60 5.87 2.56
C TRP A 149 -9.20 6.33 3.97
N SER A 150 -8.11 5.77 4.52
CA SER A 150 -7.58 6.11 5.87
C SER A 150 -6.43 7.10 5.84
N GLY A 151 -5.60 7.09 4.81
CA GLY A 151 -4.53 8.05 4.55
C GLY A 151 -4.44 8.29 3.05
N TYR A 152 -3.86 9.42 2.64
CA TYR A 152 -3.59 9.73 1.24
C TYR A 152 -2.45 10.73 1.12
N ASN A 153 -1.50 10.47 0.21
CA ASN A 153 -0.43 11.40 -0.12
C ASN A 153 -0.74 12.12 -1.42
N TRP A 154 -0.90 13.43 -1.34
CA TRP A 154 -0.99 14.32 -2.50
C TRP A 154 0.39 14.87 -2.81
N TYR A 155 1.10 14.23 -3.73
CA TYR A 155 2.37 14.76 -4.21
C TYR A 155 2.15 16.01 -5.07
N GLN A 156 2.77 17.12 -4.66
CA GLN A 156 2.54 18.45 -5.25
C GLN A 156 3.66 18.88 -6.22
N GLY A 157 4.66 18.01 -6.44
CA GLY A 157 5.87 18.33 -7.17
C GLY A 157 6.87 19.13 -6.33
N ILE A 158 8.05 19.33 -6.88
CA ILE A 158 9.16 20.04 -6.22
C ILE A 158 9.46 19.42 -4.84
N TYR A 159 9.39 18.07 -4.78
CA TYR A 159 9.66 17.26 -3.58
C TYR A 159 8.76 17.57 -2.38
N ARG A 160 7.52 18.03 -2.64
CA ARG A 160 6.55 18.37 -1.59
C ARG A 160 5.31 17.50 -1.66
N SER A 161 4.79 17.14 -0.50
CA SER A 161 3.51 16.43 -0.37
C SER A 161 2.58 17.10 0.63
N LEU A 162 1.28 16.87 0.44
CA LEU A 162 0.25 17.03 1.44
C LEU A 162 -0.24 15.64 1.82
N ILE A 163 -0.06 15.25 3.08
CA ILE A 163 -0.57 13.98 3.61
C ILE A 163 -1.87 14.25 4.35
N GLN A 164 -2.93 13.57 3.95
CA GLN A 164 -4.22 13.66 4.63
C GLN A 164 -4.50 12.36 5.38
N VAL A 165 -4.85 12.47 6.66
CA VAL A 165 -5.22 11.36 7.54
C VAL A 165 -6.70 11.47 7.88
N ASN A 166 -7.47 10.43 7.54
CA ASN A 166 -8.89 10.39 7.83
C ASN A 166 -9.16 9.99 9.28
N VAL A 167 -9.86 10.86 10.01
CA VAL A 167 -10.20 10.68 11.42
C VAL A 167 -11.69 10.36 11.65
N ASP A 168 -12.38 9.81 10.66
CA ASP A 168 -13.77 9.34 10.81
C ASP A 168 -13.88 8.17 11.79
N LEU A 169 -12.84 7.33 11.82
CA LEU A 169 -12.72 6.21 12.75
C LEU A 169 -11.53 6.45 13.67
N ALA A 170 -11.65 5.96 14.89
CA ALA A 170 -10.56 5.99 15.84
C ALA A 170 -9.30 5.31 15.28
N ILE A 171 -8.14 5.94 15.51
CA ILE A 171 -6.85 5.48 15.03
C ILE A 171 -6.15 4.72 16.15
N ASN A 172 -5.80 3.47 15.90
CA ASN A 172 -5.04 2.66 16.84
C ASN A 172 -3.54 2.98 16.73
N ILE A 173 -2.78 2.63 17.77
CA ILE A 173 -1.37 3.01 17.93
C ILE A 173 -0.48 2.52 16.80
N ASP A 174 -0.69 1.31 16.28
CA ASP A 174 0.02 0.73 15.14
C ASP A 174 -0.04 1.61 13.90
N ARG A 175 -1.18 2.30 13.70
CA ARG A 175 -1.40 3.13 12.53
C ARG A 175 -0.54 4.40 12.52
N ALA A 176 0.04 4.79 13.65
CA ALA A 176 0.92 5.96 13.70
C ALA A 176 2.20 5.71 12.88
N ILE A 177 2.91 4.60 13.12
CA ILE A 177 4.08 4.20 12.31
C ILE A 177 3.64 3.81 10.91
N ASP A 178 2.57 3.02 10.77
CA ASP A 178 2.13 2.56 9.46
C ASP A 178 1.85 3.73 8.51
N LEU A 179 1.08 4.73 8.94
CA LEU A 179 0.78 5.89 8.11
C LEU A 179 1.98 6.83 7.95
N ALA A 180 2.78 7.02 8.99
CA ALA A 180 3.99 7.85 8.91
C ALA A 180 5.00 7.31 7.91
N CYS A 181 5.22 5.98 7.91
CA CYS A 181 6.10 5.34 6.96
C CYS A 181 5.46 5.21 5.57
N HIS A 182 4.21 4.78 5.48
CA HIS A 182 3.52 4.54 4.23
C HIS A 182 3.32 5.82 3.40
N GLU A 183 2.76 6.86 4.02
CA GLU A 183 2.52 8.12 3.31
C GLU A 183 3.78 9.00 3.22
N GLY A 184 4.66 8.89 4.22
CA GLY A 184 5.85 9.72 4.37
C GLY A 184 7.15 9.01 4.03
N TYR A 185 7.88 8.57 5.06
CA TYR A 185 9.27 8.08 4.98
C TYR A 185 9.37 6.61 5.42
N PRO A 186 9.77 5.68 4.54
CA PRO A 186 10.26 5.83 3.16
C PRO A 186 9.20 5.60 2.07
N GLY A 187 7.91 5.76 2.36
CA GLY A 187 6.81 5.41 1.48
C GLY A 187 6.55 6.40 0.33
N HIS A 188 5.28 6.76 0.11
CA HIS A 188 4.83 7.52 -1.06
C HIS A 188 5.55 8.85 -1.28
N HIS A 189 5.84 9.61 -0.21
CA HIS A 189 6.57 10.87 -0.34
C HIS A 189 7.97 10.65 -0.92
N VAL A 190 8.73 9.69 -0.37
CA VAL A 190 10.08 9.37 -0.83
C VAL A 190 10.07 8.79 -2.24
N TYR A 191 9.12 7.87 -2.53
CA TYR A 191 8.93 7.31 -3.87
C TYR A 191 8.76 8.41 -4.92
N ASN A 192 7.80 9.31 -4.73
CA ASN A 192 7.53 10.38 -5.67
C ASN A 192 8.72 11.37 -5.79
N ALA A 193 9.36 11.72 -4.67
CA ALA A 193 10.52 12.61 -4.67
C ALA A 193 11.71 12.02 -5.44
N LEU A 194 11.98 10.71 -5.28
CA LEU A 194 13.05 10.02 -6.00
C LEU A 194 12.75 9.84 -7.48
N LEU A 195 11.50 9.53 -7.86
CA LEU A 195 11.08 9.50 -9.26
C LEU A 195 11.24 10.87 -9.92
N GLU A 196 10.76 11.93 -9.27
CA GLU A 196 10.92 13.29 -9.80
C GLU A 196 12.39 13.64 -9.99
N LYS A 197 13.23 13.38 -8.97
CA LYS A 197 14.66 13.70 -9.06
C LYS A 197 15.36 12.88 -10.14
N ASN A 198 15.31 11.56 -10.03
CA ASN A 198 16.19 10.69 -10.82
C ASN A 198 15.70 10.48 -12.26
N LEU A 199 14.38 10.47 -12.50
CA LEU A 199 13.83 10.19 -13.81
C LEU A 199 13.34 11.45 -14.50
N MET A 200 12.56 12.30 -13.84
CA MET A 200 12.00 13.49 -14.47
C MET A 200 13.07 14.59 -14.63
N ARG A 201 13.77 14.97 -13.56
CA ARG A 201 14.70 16.11 -13.60
C ARG A 201 16.06 15.74 -14.17
N ASP A 202 16.65 14.65 -13.72
CA ASP A 202 18.00 14.29 -14.15
C ASP A 202 18.01 13.66 -15.56
N ARG A 203 16.91 13.01 -16.00
CA ARG A 203 16.82 12.31 -17.30
C ARG A 203 15.83 12.92 -18.30
N GLY A 204 15.01 13.87 -17.86
CA GLY A 204 13.99 14.49 -18.72
C GLY A 204 12.80 13.58 -19.06
N TRP A 205 12.54 12.54 -18.25
CA TRP A 205 11.43 11.60 -18.47
C TRP A 205 10.13 12.17 -17.90
N VAL A 206 9.50 13.01 -18.67
CA VAL A 206 8.32 13.78 -18.23
C VAL A 206 7.10 12.90 -17.92
N GLU A 207 7.02 11.70 -18.47
CA GLU A 207 5.92 10.76 -18.24
C GLU A 207 5.75 10.36 -16.78
N VAL A 208 6.82 10.34 -15.98
CA VAL A 208 6.76 10.02 -14.55
C VAL A 208 6.17 11.15 -13.71
N SER A 209 5.92 12.32 -14.28
CA SER A 209 5.21 13.41 -13.59
C SER A 209 3.70 13.16 -13.48
N VAL A 210 3.18 12.16 -14.19
CA VAL A 210 1.76 11.77 -14.14
C VAL A 210 1.63 10.45 -13.40
N TYR A 211 1.03 10.49 -12.22
CA TYR A 211 0.67 9.29 -11.48
C TYR A 211 -0.75 8.86 -11.85
N ALA A 212 -0.85 7.80 -12.64
CA ALA A 212 -2.13 7.21 -13.00
C ALA A 212 -2.54 6.17 -11.96
N LEU A 213 -3.61 6.43 -11.20
CA LEU A 213 -4.04 5.57 -10.09
C LEU A 213 -4.37 4.13 -10.53
N PHE A 214 -5.02 3.99 -11.69
CA PHE A 214 -5.37 2.68 -12.26
C PHE A 214 -4.29 2.26 -13.26
N SER A 215 -3.10 1.91 -12.76
CA SER A 215 -1.94 1.55 -13.57
C SER A 215 -0.99 0.64 -12.81
N PRO A 216 -0.06 -0.06 -13.51
CA PRO A 216 0.94 -0.89 -12.86
C PRO A 216 1.81 -0.16 -11.83
N GLN A 217 2.03 1.15 -12.02
CA GLN A 217 2.77 1.98 -11.07
C GLN A 217 2.13 1.99 -9.69
N SER A 218 0.81 1.92 -9.59
CA SER A 218 0.12 1.94 -8.29
C SER A 218 0.42 0.71 -7.45
N LEU A 219 0.58 -0.48 -8.06
CA LEU A 219 0.97 -1.67 -7.31
C LEU A 219 2.38 -1.54 -6.73
N ILE A 220 3.32 -0.98 -7.51
CA ILE A 220 4.68 -0.70 -7.02
C ILE A 220 4.65 0.34 -5.90
N ALA A 221 3.90 1.43 -6.08
CA ALA A 221 3.81 2.51 -5.09
C ALA A 221 3.23 2.01 -3.76
N GLU A 222 2.10 1.28 -3.80
CA GLU A 222 1.48 0.72 -2.59
C GLU A 222 2.33 -0.39 -1.97
N GLY A 223 2.91 -1.25 -2.81
CA GLY A 223 3.77 -2.34 -2.36
C GLY A 223 5.02 -1.82 -1.66
N THR A 224 5.69 -0.84 -2.24
CA THR A 224 6.87 -0.21 -1.64
C THR A 224 6.53 0.59 -0.40
N ALA A 225 5.40 1.31 -0.37
CA ALA A 225 4.97 2.04 0.82
C ALA A 225 4.69 1.10 2.00
N ASN A 226 4.03 -0.04 1.76
CA ASN A 226 3.76 -1.04 2.80
C ASN A 226 5.02 -1.81 3.24
N TYR A 227 5.87 -2.24 2.30
CA TYR A 227 7.11 -2.93 2.66
C TYR A 227 8.14 -1.99 3.27
N GLY A 228 8.11 -0.71 2.91
CA GLY A 228 8.98 0.33 3.49
C GLY A 228 8.89 0.42 5.01
N ILE A 229 7.75 0.04 5.61
CA ILE A 229 7.60 -0.06 7.07
C ILE A 229 8.56 -1.11 7.64
N GLU A 230 8.66 -2.30 7.00
CA GLU A 230 9.56 -3.38 7.41
C GLU A 230 11.03 -3.07 7.06
N VAL A 231 11.27 -2.23 6.06
CA VAL A 231 12.62 -1.73 5.74
C VAL A 231 13.09 -0.72 6.78
N ALA A 232 12.20 0.18 7.22
CA ALA A 232 12.51 1.21 8.21
C ALA A 232 12.66 0.63 9.62
N PHE A 233 11.91 -0.42 9.95
CA PHE A 233 11.90 -1.03 11.29
C PHE A 233 11.93 -2.54 11.20
N SER A 234 12.94 -3.15 11.78
CA SER A 234 12.81 -4.56 12.18
C SER A 234 11.71 -4.71 13.23
N GLU A 235 11.16 -5.93 13.40
CA GLU A 235 10.13 -6.19 14.42
C GLU A 235 10.57 -5.73 15.81
N GLN A 236 11.81 -6.04 16.19
CA GLN A 236 12.36 -5.68 17.49
C GLN A 236 12.51 -4.17 17.67
N GLU A 237 13.00 -3.47 16.66
CA GLU A 237 13.13 -2.00 16.70
C GLU A 237 11.79 -1.31 16.77
N ARG A 238 10.79 -1.80 16.03
CA ARG A 238 9.43 -1.29 16.10
C ARG A 238 8.86 -1.44 17.51
N LEU A 239 8.92 -2.63 18.08
CA LEU A 239 8.44 -2.89 19.45
C LEU A 239 9.16 -2.01 20.47
N ALA A 240 10.49 -1.85 20.35
CA ALA A 240 11.28 -1.02 21.26
C ALA A 240 10.90 0.46 21.17
N PHE A 241 10.75 1.01 19.96
CA PHE A 241 10.36 2.39 19.73
C PHE A 241 8.93 2.67 20.21
N GLU A 242 7.99 1.79 19.87
CA GLU A 242 6.60 1.96 20.32
C GLU A 242 6.48 1.89 21.83
N ARG A 243 7.19 0.95 22.48
CA ARG A 243 7.20 0.82 23.94
C ARG A 243 7.77 2.04 24.64
N SER A 244 8.90 2.57 24.13
CA SER A 244 9.63 3.64 24.79
C SER A 244 9.11 5.04 24.44
N VAL A 245 8.45 5.20 23.29
CA VAL A 245 8.06 6.52 22.75
C VAL A 245 6.56 6.63 22.49
N LEU A 246 5.99 5.81 21.61
CA LEU A 246 4.62 6.05 21.12
C LEU A 246 3.55 5.67 22.14
N PHE A 247 3.67 4.54 22.81
CA PHE A 247 2.71 4.15 23.86
C PHE A 247 2.67 5.16 25.01
N PRO A 248 3.81 5.61 25.58
CA PRO A 248 3.82 6.69 26.56
C PRO A 248 3.24 8.01 26.02
N ALA A 249 3.58 8.41 24.80
CA ALA A 249 3.05 9.61 24.17
C ALA A 249 1.53 9.57 24.00
N ALA A 250 0.98 8.40 23.66
CA ALA A 250 -0.45 8.15 23.58
C ALA A 250 -1.11 7.95 24.97
N GLY A 251 -0.32 7.75 26.03
CA GLY A 251 -0.82 7.43 27.38
C GLY A 251 -1.36 6.01 27.49
N LEU A 252 -0.82 5.12 26.68
CA LEU A 252 -1.13 3.69 26.68
C LEU A 252 -0.15 2.91 27.56
N ASP A 253 -0.59 1.74 28.04
CA ASP A 253 0.26 0.86 28.83
C ASP A 253 1.33 0.19 27.97
N ALA A 254 2.57 0.64 28.11
CA ALA A 254 3.73 0.16 27.36
C ALA A 254 4.08 -1.32 27.64
N ALA A 255 3.62 -1.91 28.76
CA ALA A 255 3.82 -3.33 29.07
C ALA A 255 3.02 -4.24 28.13
N ARG A 256 2.02 -3.71 27.43
CA ARG A 256 1.13 -4.47 26.54
C ARG A 256 1.56 -4.45 25.06
N VAL A 257 2.70 -3.89 24.73
CA VAL A 257 3.18 -3.77 23.33
C VAL A 257 3.28 -5.15 22.67
N GLU A 258 3.91 -6.15 23.34
CA GLU A 258 4.06 -7.49 22.75
C GLU A 258 2.72 -8.21 22.61
N GLU A 259 1.82 -8.06 23.57
CA GLU A 259 0.45 -8.61 23.50
C GLU A 259 -0.24 -8.03 22.25
N TYR A 260 -0.16 -6.71 22.07
CA TYR A 260 -0.77 -6.02 20.95
C TYR A 260 -0.25 -6.56 19.62
N TYR A 261 1.06 -6.56 19.42
CA TYR A 261 1.65 -6.95 18.14
C TYR A 261 1.54 -8.45 17.84
N ARG A 262 1.52 -9.31 18.85
CA ARG A 262 1.22 -10.73 18.65
C ARG A 262 -0.16 -10.94 18.04
N ILE A 263 -1.16 -10.19 18.49
CA ILE A 263 -2.52 -10.27 17.94
C ILE A 263 -2.59 -9.62 16.56
N GLN A 264 -1.97 -8.42 16.34
CA GLN A 264 -1.95 -7.79 15.04
C GLN A 264 -1.27 -8.67 13.98
N LYS A 265 -0.15 -9.31 14.30
CA LYS A 265 0.56 -10.24 13.40
C LYS A 265 -0.32 -11.44 12.99
N ALA A 266 -1.17 -11.94 13.89
CA ALA A 266 -2.15 -12.94 13.53
C ALA A 266 -3.24 -12.38 12.58
N VAL A 267 -3.72 -11.17 12.84
CA VAL A 267 -4.72 -10.52 11.97
C VAL A 267 -4.15 -10.19 10.59
N ASP A 268 -2.88 -9.80 10.48
CA ASP A 268 -2.23 -9.48 9.19
C ASP A 268 -2.23 -10.68 8.23
N ARG A 269 -2.18 -11.92 8.75
CA ARG A 269 -2.30 -13.14 7.93
C ARG A 269 -3.68 -13.30 7.28
N LEU A 270 -4.67 -12.55 7.73
CA LEU A 270 -6.02 -12.52 7.14
C LEU A 270 -6.15 -11.45 6.03
N SER A 271 -5.08 -10.74 5.68
CA SER A 271 -5.13 -9.61 4.73
C SER A 271 -5.73 -9.97 3.37
N TYR A 272 -5.46 -11.18 2.86
CA TYR A 272 -6.03 -11.66 1.59
C TYR A 272 -7.54 -11.96 1.64
N ALA A 273 -8.14 -12.08 2.82
CA ALA A 273 -9.60 -12.19 2.93
C ALA A 273 -10.32 -10.95 2.35
N GLY A 274 -9.65 -9.78 2.36
CA GLY A 274 -10.13 -8.58 1.70
C GLY A 274 -10.17 -8.69 0.17
N ASN A 275 -9.18 -9.37 -0.43
CA ASN A 275 -9.13 -9.59 -1.88
C ASN A 275 -10.22 -10.57 -2.32
N GLU A 276 -10.45 -11.64 -1.54
CA GLU A 276 -11.52 -12.60 -1.82
C GLU A 276 -12.91 -11.96 -1.72
N ALA A 277 -13.15 -11.10 -0.72
CA ALA A 277 -14.38 -10.33 -0.64
C ALA A 277 -14.58 -9.47 -1.90
N ALA A 278 -13.54 -8.75 -2.32
CA ALA A 278 -13.60 -7.88 -3.50
C ALA A 278 -13.78 -8.68 -4.79
N ARG A 279 -13.07 -9.79 -4.97
CA ARG A 279 -13.20 -10.68 -6.14
C ARG A 279 -14.64 -11.15 -6.30
N ARG A 280 -15.21 -11.74 -5.26
CA ARG A 280 -16.57 -12.29 -5.30
C ARG A 280 -17.62 -11.22 -5.45
N TYR A 281 -17.43 -10.06 -4.80
CA TYR A 281 -18.36 -8.93 -4.90
C TYR A 281 -18.35 -8.30 -6.30
N LEU A 282 -17.19 -8.01 -6.85
CA LEU A 282 -17.04 -7.36 -8.16
C LEU A 282 -17.38 -8.29 -9.32
N ASN A 283 -17.24 -9.61 -9.14
CA ASN A 283 -17.72 -10.61 -10.09
C ASN A 283 -19.24 -10.82 -10.02
N GLY A 284 -19.92 -10.24 -9.01
CA GLY A 284 -21.38 -10.41 -8.83
C GLY A 284 -21.78 -11.75 -8.21
N GLU A 285 -20.84 -12.49 -7.60
CA GLU A 285 -21.10 -13.76 -6.92
C GLU A 285 -21.79 -13.56 -5.56
N ILE A 286 -21.48 -12.45 -4.90
CA ILE A 286 -22.09 -12.02 -3.63
C ILE A 286 -22.50 -10.56 -3.71
N ASP A 287 -23.51 -10.18 -2.93
CA ASP A 287 -23.91 -8.79 -2.78
C ASP A 287 -23.06 -8.02 -1.77
N ARG A 288 -23.31 -6.71 -1.64
CA ARG A 288 -22.61 -5.85 -0.70
C ARG A 288 -22.73 -6.31 0.75
N SER A 289 -23.91 -6.77 1.17
CA SER A 289 -24.15 -7.22 2.53
C SER A 289 -23.34 -8.49 2.84
N ALA A 290 -23.33 -9.44 1.91
CA ALA A 290 -22.52 -10.65 2.04
C ALA A 290 -21.02 -10.35 2.01
N ALA A 291 -20.57 -9.38 1.19
CA ALA A 291 -19.17 -8.92 1.19
C ALA A 291 -18.78 -8.28 2.54
N ALA A 292 -19.64 -7.43 3.11
CA ALA A 292 -19.41 -6.85 4.43
C ALA A 292 -19.39 -7.93 5.53
N ALA A 293 -20.29 -8.91 5.49
CA ALA A 293 -20.29 -10.05 6.41
C ALA A 293 -19.02 -10.90 6.28
N TRP A 294 -18.54 -11.14 5.06
CA TRP A 294 -17.25 -11.79 4.80
C TRP A 294 -16.08 -11.05 5.42
N LEU A 295 -15.99 -9.73 5.19
CA LEU A 295 -14.94 -8.87 5.76
C LEU A 295 -14.97 -8.88 7.30
N THR A 296 -16.16 -8.86 7.89
CA THR A 296 -16.30 -8.95 9.35
C THR A 296 -15.80 -10.29 9.86
N ARG A 297 -16.16 -11.40 9.21
CA ARG A 297 -15.79 -12.74 9.66
C ARG A 297 -14.31 -13.06 9.40
N PHE A 298 -13.83 -12.86 8.18
CA PHE A 298 -12.52 -13.35 7.72
C PHE A 298 -11.41 -12.31 7.72
N ALA A 299 -11.75 -11.01 7.66
CA ALA A 299 -10.76 -9.93 7.73
C ALA A 299 -10.77 -9.19 9.08
N MET A 300 -11.53 -9.69 10.07
CA MET A 300 -11.61 -9.11 11.41
C MET A 300 -11.96 -7.61 11.40
N MET A 301 -12.82 -7.19 10.47
CA MET A 301 -13.29 -5.80 10.38
C MET A 301 -14.57 -5.62 11.19
N SER A 302 -14.63 -4.56 12.02
CA SER A 302 -15.91 -4.18 12.62
C SER A 302 -16.95 -3.88 11.53
N PRO A 303 -18.25 -4.04 11.79
CA PRO A 303 -19.29 -3.81 10.79
C PRO A 303 -19.17 -2.46 10.07
N LYS A 304 -18.85 -1.40 10.82
CA LYS A 304 -18.66 -0.05 10.27
C LYS A 304 -17.45 0.02 9.32
N ARG A 305 -16.33 -0.65 9.67
CA ARG A 305 -15.15 -0.74 8.80
C ARG A 305 -15.40 -1.61 7.57
N ALA A 306 -16.12 -2.71 7.72
CA ALA A 306 -16.51 -3.57 6.61
C ALA A 306 -17.40 -2.81 5.60
N GLU A 307 -18.38 -2.04 6.07
CA GLU A 307 -19.18 -1.17 5.22
C GLU A 307 -18.35 -0.09 4.51
N GLN A 308 -17.43 0.56 5.21
CA GLN A 308 -16.51 1.52 4.59
C GLN A 308 -15.65 0.84 3.51
N ARG A 309 -15.18 -0.39 3.77
CA ARG A 309 -14.38 -1.16 2.81
C ARG A 309 -15.15 -1.57 1.58
N THR A 310 -16.44 -1.88 1.68
CA THR A 310 -17.26 -2.14 0.47
C THR A 310 -17.44 -0.89 -0.38
N ARG A 311 -17.59 0.31 0.22
CA ARG A 311 -17.58 1.57 -0.54
C ARG A 311 -16.25 1.80 -1.25
N PHE A 312 -15.14 1.49 -0.57
CA PHE A 312 -13.83 1.53 -1.21
C PHE A 312 -13.72 0.58 -2.41
N MET A 313 -14.32 -0.62 -2.33
CA MET A 313 -14.38 -1.56 -3.46
C MET A 313 -15.20 -1.02 -4.63
N ASP A 314 -16.27 -0.25 -4.39
CA ASP A 314 -17.01 0.40 -5.47
C ASP A 314 -16.18 1.46 -6.20
N ASP A 315 -15.48 2.29 -5.44
CA ASP A 315 -14.70 3.41 -5.97
C ASP A 315 -13.41 2.94 -6.67
N TYR A 316 -12.72 1.97 -6.07
CA TYR A 316 -11.35 1.58 -6.45
C TYR A 316 -11.23 0.16 -7.03
N ARG A 317 -12.29 -0.65 -6.94
CA ARG A 317 -12.41 -1.96 -7.56
C ARG A 317 -11.22 -2.89 -7.21
N SER A 318 -10.56 -3.48 -8.21
CA SER A 318 -9.44 -4.40 -8.03
C SER A 318 -8.15 -3.74 -7.47
N TYR A 319 -8.14 -2.42 -7.26
CA TYR A 319 -7.04 -1.70 -6.59
C TYR A 319 -6.64 -2.31 -5.24
N VAL A 320 -7.58 -2.99 -4.58
CA VAL A 320 -7.37 -3.63 -3.27
C VAL A 320 -6.17 -4.58 -3.23
N ILE A 321 -5.78 -5.18 -4.38
CA ILE A 321 -4.63 -6.09 -4.45
C ILE A 321 -3.29 -5.37 -4.24
N ASN A 322 -3.23 -4.06 -4.54
CA ASN A 322 -1.99 -3.30 -4.51
C ASN A 322 -1.37 -3.26 -3.12
N TYR A 323 -2.18 -3.37 -2.06
CA TYR A 323 -1.72 -3.29 -0.67
C TYR A 323 -0.96 -4.53 -0.23
N ASN A 324 -1.58 -5.71 -0.32
CA ASN A 324 -1.00 -6.97 0.18
C ASN A 324 -0.15 -7.68 -0.88
N LEU A 325 -0.69 -7.92 -2.08
CA LEU A 325 0.09 -8.51 -3.17
C LEU A 325 1.28 -7.62 -3.55
N GLY A 326 1.07 -6.30 -3.62
CA GLY A 326 2.17 -5.36 -3.88
C GLY A 326 3.28 -5.47 -2.84
N LYS A 327 2.92 -5.49 -1.55
CA LYS A 327 3.88 -5.70 -0.46
C LYS A 327 4.65 -7.01 -0.62
N ASP A 328 3.95 -8.11 -0.88
CA ASP A 328 4.55 -9.43 -1.00
C ASP A 328 5.52 -9.52 -2.18
N LEU A 329 5.14 -8.96 -3.34
CA LEU A 329 6.01 -8.91 -4.52
C LEU A 329 7.26 -8.07 -4.28
N VAL A 330 7.12 -6.89 -3.67
CA VAL A 330 8.25 -6.03 -3.32
C VAL A 330 9.17 -6.72 -2.31
N LYS A 331 8.60 -7.34 -1.27
CA LYS A 331 9.36 -8.10 -0.28
C LYS A 331 10.15 -9.22 -0.92
N GLN A 332 9.50 -10.07 -1.72
CA GLN A 332 10.15 -11.18 -2.42
C GLN A 332 11.28 -10.69 -3.34
N TYR A 333 11.04 -9.60 -4.08
CA TYR A 333 12.04 -9.00 -4.95
C TYR A 333 13.29 -8.53 -4.20
N ILE A 334 13.11 -7.85 -3.07
CA ILE A 334 14.22 -7.33 -2.25
C ILE A 334 14.95 -8.50 -1.57
N GLU A 335 14.23 -9.43 -0.93
CA GLU A 335 14.81 -10.57 -0.23
C GLU A 335 15.55 -11.53 -1.18
N ALA A 336 15.11 -11.68 -2.43
CA ALA A 336 15.83 -12.46 -3.44
C ALA A 336 17.20 -11.86 -3.79
N ARG A 337 17.40 -10.55 -3.60
CA ARG A 337 18.64 -9.82 -3.91
C ARG A 337 19.60 -9.68 -2.73
N CYS A 338 19.07 -9.45 -1.54
CA CYS A 338 19.89 -9.26 -0.34
C CYS A 338 19.84 -10.45 0.64
N GLY A 339 19.05 -11.50 0.36
CA GLY A 339 18.77 -12.58 1.30
C GLY A 339 17.75 -12.18 2.38
N THR A 340 17.11 -13.17 3.00
CA THR A 340 16.16 -12.95 4.10
C THR A 340 16.84 -12.40 5.36
N ASP A 341 18.09 -12.80 5.56
CA ASP A 341 18.96 -12.37 6.67
C ASP A 341 19.95 -11.26 6.24
N GLY A 342 19.73 -10.66 5.05
CA GLY A 342 20.55 -9.57 4.49
C GLY A 342 20.66 -8.41 5.49
N ASN A 343 21.86 -7.80 5.52
CA ASN A 343 22.06 -6.67 6.41
C ASN A 343 21.16 -5.48 6.02
N ALA A 344 20.88 -4.62 6.99
CA ALA A 344 19.97 -3.47 6.77
C ALA A 344 20.45 -2.57 5.60
N HIS A 345 21.76 -2.42 5.42
CA HIS A 345 22.34 -1.58 4.37
C HIS A 345 22.00 -2.12 2.96
N GLU A 346 22.17 -3.42 2.73
CA GLU A 346 21.84 -4.06 1.43
C GLU A 346 20.34 -3.98 1.14
N ARG A 347 19.50 -4.25 2.15
CA ARG A 347 18.04 -4.14 2.03
C ARG A 347 17.61 -2.71 1.65
N TRP A 348 18.17 -1.70 2.29
CA TRP A 348 17.91 -0.31 1.98
C TRP A 348 18.41 0.07 0.57
N SER A 349 19.59 -0.41 0.18
CA SER A 349 20.15 -0.15 -1.15
C SER A 349 19.23 -0.66 -2.26
N GLU A 350 18.79 -1.93 -2.18
CA GLU A 350 17.86 -2.51 -3.13
C GLU A 350 16.49 -1.82 -3.12
N PHE A 351 16.01 -1.46 -1.93
CA PHE A 351 14.75 -0.75 -1.79
C PHE A 351 14.79 0.64 -2.45
N ILE A 352 15.82 1.43 -2.20
CA ILE A 352 15.99 2.76 -2.81
C ILE A 352 16.19 2.66 -4.33
N ALA A 353 16.93 1.66 -4.81
CA ALA A 353 17.08 1.40 -6.24
C ALA A 353 15.73 1.09 -6.91
N LEU A 354 14.85 0.33 -6.22
CA LEU A 354 13.49 0.08 -6.69
C LEU A 354 12.67 1.38 -6.76
N LEU A 355 12.68 2.20 -5.72
CA LEU A 355 11.96 3.49 -5.68
C LEU A 355 12.41 4.47 -6.78
N ALA A 356 13.65 4.37 -7.22
CA ALA A 356 14.24 5.27 -8.21
C ALA A 356 14.15 4.75 -9.66
N SER A 357 13.35 3.71 -9.92
CA SER A 357 13.30 3.06 -11.24
C SER A 357 11.86 2.85 -11.74
N PRO A 358 11.64 2.82 -13.07
CA PRO A 358 10.32 2.60 -13.67
C PRO A 358 10.01 1.09 -13.79
N ARG A 359 10.09 0.34 -12.69
CA ARG A 359 9.81 -1.09 -12.69
C ARG A 359 8.32 -1.39 -12.74
N LEU A 360 8.00 -2.54 -13.32
CA LEU A 360 6.66 -3.10 -13.39
C LEU A 360 6.49 -4.23 -12.36
N PRO A 361 5.27 -4.56 -11.96
CA PRO A 361 4.99 -5.72 -11.11
C PRO A 361 5.50 -7.04 -11.67
N SER A 362 5.45 -7.23 -12.99
CA SER A 362 6.03 -8.39 -13.66
C SER A 362 7.57 -8.48 -13.56
N ASP A 363 8.26 -7.34 -13.38
CA ASP A 363 9.71 -7.30 -13.18
C ASP A 363 10.13 -7.77 -11.78
N LEU A 364 9.21 -7.76 -10.81
CA LEU A 364 9.48 -8.19 -9.44
C LEU A 364 9.46 -9.72 -9.26
N LYS A 365 8.99 -10.45 -10.27
CA LYS A 365 8.88 -11.92 -10.25
C LYS A 365 10.11 -12.63 -10.81
N GLN A 366 11.16 -11.89 -11.16
CA GLN A 366 12.38 -12.42 -11.81
C GLN A 366 13.51 -12.63 -10.81
#